data_0381533583440ec711ec94f0e499a1e9
#
_entry.id   0381533583440ec711ec94f0e499a1e9
#
_cell.length_a   1.000
_cell.length_b   1.000
_cell.length_c   1.000
_cell.angle_alpha   90.00
_cell.angle_beta   90.00
_cell.angle_gamma   90.00
#
_symmetry.space_group_name_H-M   'P 1'
#
loop_
_entity.id
_entity.type
_entity.pdbx_description
1 polymer ?
#
loop_
_entity_poly.entity_id
_entity_poly.type
_entity_poly.pdbx_seq_one_letter_code
_entity_poly.pdbx_strand_id
1 'polypeptide(L)'
;NFASTGGWTIAHGNAMSFYSKANLIPLTSQQEELVQTVATNIYRPCCNNPTSFPDCNHGMALLGVIELMAANGANQDQIYEAAKYFNAFWFPNNYYDLANYFKSKEGKSFKDIDSKLLLSKDYSSASGYQTIKRWLVDNGFVKEPPKSGGGCGVLTIRAFIIPRFQVVPGGTQVIRVI
;
A
#
# COMPACT_ATOMS: atom_id res chain seq x y z
N ASN A 1 1.06 -21.38 5.29
CA ASN A 1 0.26 -20.64 6.26
C ASN A 1 0.38 -19.15 6.00
N PHE A 2 -0.71 -18.51 5.61
CA PHE A 2 -0.81 -17.06 5.55
C PHE A 2 -0.89 -16.53 6.97
N ALA A 3 0.22 -16.03 7.48
CA ALA A 3 0.47 -15.89 8.90
C ALA A 3 -0.55 -15.01 9.62
N SER A 4 -0.87 -13.82 9.12
CA SER A 4 -1.74 -12.90 9.85
C SER A 4 -3.23 -13.12 9.58
N THR A 5 -3.62 -13.33 8.32
CA THR A 5 -5.03 -13.51 7.97
C THR A 5 -5.54 -14.91 8.28
N GLY A 6 -4.71 -15.94 8.13
CA GLY A 6 -5.07 -17.33 8.47
C GLY A 6 -5.28 -17.57 9.95
N GLY A 7 -4.71 -16.73 10.81
CA GLY A 7 -4.84 -16.78 12.26
C GLY A 7 -5.97 -15.94 12.84
N TRP A 8 -6.81 -15.30 12.03
CA TRP A 8 -7.92 -14.49 12.54
C TRP A 8 -8.97 -15.30 13.29
N THR A 9 -9.26 -14.87 14.51
CA THR A 9 -10.26 -15.51 15.37
C THR A 9 -11.67 -14.94 15.22
N ILE A 10 -11.81 -13.85 14.45
CA ILE A 10 -13.10 -13.17 14.23
C ILE A 10 -13.93 -13.79 13.11
N ALA A 11 -13.37 -14.73 12.33
CA ALA A 11 -14.09 -15.42 11.28
C ALA A 11 -15.10 -16.42 11.87
N HIS A 12 -16.23 -16.62 11.20
CA HIS A 12 -17.16 -17.71 11.52
C HIS A 12 -16.53 -19.05 11.09
N GLY A 13 -15.82 -19.69 11.99
CA GLY A 13 -15.02 -20.90 11.76
C GLY A 13 -13.58 -20.58 11.36
N ASN A 14 -12.93 -21.49 10.63
CA ASN A 14 -11.55 -21.31 10.21
C ASN A 14 -11.45 -20.27 9.07
N ALA A 15 -10.71 -19.17 9.28
CA ALA A 15 -10.55 -18.12 8.28
C ALA A 15 -10.05 -18.64 6.91
N MET A 16 -9.15 -19.62 6.90
CA MET A 16 -8.65 -20.24 5.65
C MET A 16 -9.71 -21.04 4.88
N SER A 17 -10.84 -21.36 5.51
CA SER A 17 -11.96 -22.00 4.80
C SER A 17 -12.63 -21.06 3.78
N PHE A 18 -12.41 -19.76 3.90
CA PHE A 18 -12.98 -18.75 2.99
C PHE A 18 -11.94 -18.26 1.95
N TYR A 19 -10.66 -18.61 2.12
CA TYR A 19 -9.61 -18.15 1.24
C TYR A 19 -9.83 -18.60 -0.21
N SER A 20 -9.88 -17.65 -1.12
CA SER A 20 -10.03 -17.86 -2.59
C SER A 20 -11.25 -18.72 -2.99
N LYS A 21 -12.32 -18.74 -2.19
CA LYS A 21 -13.51 -19.56 -2.48
C LYS A 21 -14.72 -18.77 -2.98
N ALA A 22 -14.81 -17.50 -2.64
CA ALA A 22 -15.91 -16.66 -3.08
C ALA A 22 -15.45 -15.77 -4.24
N ASN A 23 -16.13 -15.85 -5.36
CA ASN A 23 -15.91 -14.94 -6.50
C ASN A 23 -16.64 -13.61 -6.21
N LEU A 24 -16.04 -12.79 -5.33
CA LEU A 24 -16.62 -11.51 -4.90
C LEU A 24 -16.47 -10.43 -5.97
N ILE A 25 -15.39 -10.45 -6.72
CA ILE A 25 -15.07 -9.49 -7.78
C ILE A 25 -14.77 -10.33 -9.03
N PRO A 26 -15.76 -10.58 -9.89
CA PRO A 26 -15.53 -11.32 -11.13
C PRO A 26 -14.63 -10.51 -12.07
N LEU A 27 -13.58 -11.13 -12.55
CA LEU A 27 -12.62 -10.55 -13.47
C LEU A 27 -12.64 -11.30 -14.80
N THR A 28 -12.44 -10.58 -15.90
CA THR A 28 -12.10 -11.19 -17.19
C THR A 28 -10.64 -11.63 -17.19
N SER A 29 -10.24 -12.51 -18.10
CA SER A 29 -8.84 -12.95 -18.20
C SER A 29 -7.86 -11.79 -18.39
N GLN A 30 -8.24 -10.75 -19.13
CA GLN A 30 -7.42 -9.55 -19.30
C GLN A 30 -7.28 -8.75 -18.00
N GLN A 31 -8.35 -8.66 -17.22
CA GLN A 31 -8.31 -8.00 -15.90
C GLN A 31 -7.49 -8.79 -14.89
N GLU A 32 -7.58 -10.13 -14.92
CA GLU A 32 -6.73 -10.99 -14.09
C GLU A 32 -5.24 -10.82 -14.41
N GLU A 33 -4.89 -10.77 -15.70
CA GLU A 33 -3.52 -10.49 -16.14
C GLU A 33 -3.02 -9.12 -15.67
N LEU A 34 -3.86 -8.09 -15.76
CA LEU A 34 -3.56 -6.76 -15.24
C LEU A 34 -3.33 -6.79 -13.73
N VAL A 35 -4.22 -7.43 -12.97
CA VAL A 35 -4.09 -7.59 -11.51
C VAL A 35 -2.78 -8.28 -11.16
N GLN A 36 -2.49 -9.41 -11.80
CA GLN A 36 -1.25 -10.15 -11.57
C GLN A 36 -0.01 -9.32 -11.88
N THR A 37 -0.01 -8.62 -13.01
CA THR A 37 1.11 -7.76 -13.44
C THR A 37 1.37 -6.65 -12.44
N VAL A 38 0.32 -5.96 -12.02
CA VAL A 38 0.44 -4.82 -11.10
C VAL A 38 0.81 -5.30 -9.69
N ALA A 39 0.07 -6.29 -9.16
CA ALA A 39 0.26 -6.76 -7.79
C ALA A 39 1.65 -7.36 -7.54
N THR A 40 2.28 -7.95 -8.56
CA THR A 40 3.65 -8.50 -8.46
C THR A 40 4.71 -7.39 -8.29
N ASN A 41 4.42 -6.18 -8.74
CA ASN A 41 5.35 -5.06 -8.70
C ASN A 41 5.07 -4.05 -7.57
N ILE A 42 4.05 -4.27 -6.74
CA ILE A 42 3.73 -3.41 -5.60
C ILE A 42 4.18 -4.06 -4.29
N TYR A 43 5.09 -3.37 -3.59
CA TYR A 43 5.60 -3.77 -2.28
C TYR A 43 5.09 -2.85 -1.17
N ARG A 44 5.29 -3.28 0.09
CA ARG A 44 4.88 -2.56 1.30
C ARG A 44 6.00 -2.56 2.33
N PRO A 45 6.19 -1.49 3.11
CA PRO A 45 7.27 -1.39 4.08
C PRO A 45 7.20 -2.38 5.26
N CYS A 46 6.07 -3.04 5.45
CA CYS A 46 5.88 -4.02 6.53
C CYS A 46 6.53 -5.39 6.25
N CYS A 47 6.84 -5.71 4.98
CA CYS A 47 7.39 -7.01 4.59
C CYS A 47 8.19 -6.92 3.28
N ASN A 48 8.77 -8.05 2.85
CA ASN A 48 9.49 -8.15 1.59
C ASN A 48 8.68 -8.83 0.48
N ASN A 49 7.40 -9.12 0.74
CA ASN A 49 6.54 -9.79 -0.23
C ASN A 49 5.79 -8.80 -1.10
N PRO A 50 5.62 -9.08 -2.40
CA PRO A 50 4.76 -8.29 -3.28
C PRO A 50 3.28 -8.45 -2.90
N THR A 51 2.43 -7.58 -3.42
CA THR A 51 0.98 -7.64 -3.17
C THR A 51 0.34 -8.89 -3.76
N SER A 52 0.91 -9.49 -4.81
CA SER A 52 0.49 -10.79 -5.35
C SER A 52 0.69 -11.97 -4.38
N PHE A 53 1.46 -11.78 -3.30
CA PHE A 53 1.56 -12.70 -2.17
C PHE A 53 1.03 -12.00 -0.91
N PRO A 54 -0.30 -11.98 -0.70
CA PRO A 54 -0.98 -11.17 0.31
C PRO A 54 -0.93 -11.84 1.69
N ASP A 55 0.24 -11.89 2.30
CA ASP A 55 0.52 -12.54 3.58
C ASP A 55 0.12 -11.73 4.82
N CYS A 56 -0.30 -10.49 4.64
CA CYS A 56 -0.71 -9.59 5.73
C CYS A 56 -1.98 -8.80 5.39
N ASN A 57 -2.57 -8.14 6.38
CA ASN A 57 -3.79 -7.36 6.23
C ASN A 57 -3.69 -6.28 5.14
N HIS A 58 -2.56 -5.56 5.09
CA HIS A 58 -2.33 -4.55 4.06
C HIS A 58 -2.22 -5.17 2.66
N GLY A 59 -1.56 -6.35 2.55
CA GLY A 59 -1.48 -7.08 1.28
C GLY A 59 -2.85 -7.54 0.79
N MET A 60 -3.66 -8.11 1.68
CA MET A 60 -5.02 -8.54 1.34
C MET A 60 -5.91 -7.36 0.95
N ALA A 61 -5.88 -6.27 1.72
CA ALA A 61 -6.67 -5.08 1.43
C ALA A 61 -6.27 -4.45 0.09
N LEU A 62 -4.95 -4.31 -0.16
CA LEU A 62 -4.48 -3.71 -1.40
C LEU A 62 -4.78 -4.59 -2.61
N LEU A 63 -4.65 -5.91 -2.50
CA LEU A 63 -5.05 -6.83 -3.58
C LEU A 63 -6.52 -6.65 -3.94
N GLY A 64 -7.41 -6.61 -2.95
CA GLY A 64 -8.84 -6.37 -3.18
C GLY A 64 -9.14 -5.02 -3.83
N VAL A 65 -8.39 -3.97 -3.48
CA VAL A 65 -8.49 -2.65 -4.15
C VAL A 65 -8.05 -2.75 -5.61
N ILE A 66 -6.95 -3.44 -5.90
CA ILE A 66 -6.44 -3.64 -7.27
C ILE A 66 -7.47 -4.40 -8.11
N GLU A 67 -8.03 -5.50 -7.58
CA GLU A 67 -9.08 -6.29 -8.25
C GLU A 67 -10.32 -5.43 -8.52
N LEU A 68 -10.78 -4.66 -7.54
CA LEU A 68 -11.93 -3.77 -7.68
C LEU A 68 -11.69 -2.68 -8.74
N MET A 69 -10.52 -2.08 -8.77
CA MET A 69 -10.15 -1.08 -9.77
C MET A 69 -10.08 -1.69 -11.17
N ALA A 70 -9.46 -2.86 -11.33
CA ALA A 70 -9.39 -3.57 -12.60
C ALA A 70 -10.78 -3.96 -13.12
N ALA A 71 -11.66 -4.47 -12.25
CA ALA A 71 -13.05 -4.80 -12.59
C ALA A 71 -13.84 -3.58 -13.09
N ASN A 72 -13.51 -2.38 -12.59
CA ASN A 72 -14.13 -1.13 -13.00
C ASN A 72 -13.38 -0.41 -14.14
N GLY A 73 -12.47 -1.09 -14.84
CA GLY A 73 -11.83 -0.58 -16.04
C GLY A 73 -10.66 0.37 -15.82
N ALA A 74 -10.10 0.42 -14.61
CA ALA A 74 -8.88 1.19 -14.37
C ALA A 74 -7.69 0.59 -15.13
N ASN A 75 -6.85 1.47 -15.69
CA ASN A 75 -5.61 1.07 -16.32
C ASN A 75 -4.48 0.90 -15.29
N GLN A 76 -3.35 0.38 -15.73
CA GLN A 76 -2.18 0.09 -14.90
C GLN A 76 -1.69 1.32 -14.13
N ASP A 77 -1.60 2.48 -14.77
CA ASP A 77 -1.06 3.70 -14.16
C ASP A 77 -1.99 4.23 -13.07
N GLN A 78 -3.30 4.17 -13.29
CA GLN A 78 -4.30 4.53 -12.29
C GLN A 78 -4.23 3.64 -11.05
N ILE A 79 -3.98 2.34 -11.23
CA ILE A 79 -3.85 1.39 -10.13
C ILE A 79 -2.56 1.67 -9.34
N TYR A 80 -1.42 1.91 -10.00
CA TYR A 80 -0.18 2.27 -9.31
C TYR A 80 -0.32 3.58 -8.54
N GLU A 81 -0.97 4.58 -9.13
CA GLU A 81 -1.18 5.87 -8.46
C GLU A 81 -2.05 5.71 -7.21
N ALA A 82 -3.15 4.97 -7.29
CA ALA A 82 -3.99 4.67 -6.13
C ALA A 82 -3.20 3.91 -5.05
N ALA A 83 -2.47 2.86 -5.42
CA ALA A 83 -1.67 2.05 -4.50
C ALA A 83 -0.59 2.88 -3.78
N LYS A 84 0.02 3.86 -4.44
CA LYS A 84 0.96 4.81 -3.85
C LYS A 84 0.33 5.57 -2.69
N TYR A 85 -0.89 6.07 -2.85
CA TYR A 85 -1.59 6.80 -1.80
C TYR A 85 -2.12 5.88 -0.69
N PHE A 86 -2.58 4.67 -1.00
CA PHE A 86 -2.93 3.68 0.03
C PHE A 86 -1.74 3.35 0.91
N ASN A 87 -0.59 3.06 0.32
CA ASN A 87 0.62 2.80 1.09
C ASN A 87 1.07 4.03 1.89
N ALA A 88 1.01 5.22 1.32
CA ALA A 88 1.34 6.46 2.04
C ALA A 88 0.41 6.69 3.24
N PHE A 89 -0.86 6.34 3.12
CA PHE A 89 -1.83 6.43 4.21
C PHE A 89 -1.56 5.40 5.31
N TRP A 90 -1.26 4.15 4.95
CA TRP A 90 -0.99 3.09 5.92
C TRP A 90 0.39 3.18 6.57
N PHE A 91 1.37 3.73 5.84
CA PHE A 91 2.76 3.82 6.27
C PHE A 91 3.29 5.27 6.19
N PRO A 92 2.65 6.24 6.88
CA PRO A 92 2.92 7.66 6.66
C PRO A 92 4.39 8.03 6.93
N ASN A 93 5.00 7.47 7.96
CA ASN A 93 6.41 7.78 8.28
C ASN A 93 7.37 7.26 7.21
N ASN A 94 7.12 6.04 6.70
CA ASN A 94 7.95 5.46 5.65
C ASN A 94 7.84 6.27 4.36
N TYR A 95 6.64 6.68 3.98
CA TYR A 95 6.40 7.45 2.76
C TYR A 95 6.84 8.92 2.88
N TYR A 96 6.84 9.48 4.09
CA TYR A 96 7.46 10.77 4.36
C TYR A 96 8.99 10.69 4.15
N ASP A 97 9.64 9.66 4.64
CA ASP A 97 11.06 9.44 4.42
C ASP A 97 11.38 9.23 2.94
N LEU A 98 10.59 8.42 2.22
CA LEU A 98 10.73 8.23 0.77
C LEU A 98 10.57 9.56 0.01
N ALA A 99 9.58 10.38 0.37
CA ALA A 99 9.38 11.70 -0.23
C ALA A 99 10.61 12.61 -0.01
N ASN A 100 11.18 12.61 1.21
CA ASN A 100 12.39 13.36 1.51
C ASN A 100 13.60 12.86 0.71
N TYR A 101 13.72 11.54 0.55
CA TYR A 101 14.79 10.95 -0.27
C TYR A 101 14.71 11.44 -1.72
N PHE A 102 13.57 11.30 -2.38
CA PHE A 102 13.40 11.74 -3.77
C PHE A 102 13.55 13.26 -3.94
N LYS A 103 13.06 14.02 -2.96
CA LYS A 103 13.26 15.48 -2.96
C LYS A 103 14.73 15.85 -2.88
N SER A 104 15.50 15.17 -2.03
CA SER A 104 16.92 15.45 -1.83
C SER A 104 17.80 14.97 -2.98
N LYS A 105 17.43 13.84 -3.60
CA LYS A 105 18.20 13.23 -4.69
C LYS A 105 17.87 13.80 -6.07
N GLU A 106 16.59 14.07 -6.32
CA GLU A 106 16.06 14.34 -7.65
C GLU A 106 15.26 15.65 -7.73
N GLY A 107 15.09 16.34 -6.61
CA GLY A 107 14.27 17.57 -6.56
C GLY A 107 12.77 17.33 -6.72
N LYS A 108 12.32 16.08 -6.79
CA LYS A 108 10.92 15.72 -7.04
C LYS A 108 10.06 15.88 -5.80
N SER A 109 8.87 16.44 -5.96
CA SER A 109 7.83 16.38 -4.94
C SER A 109 7.14 15.02 -4.95
N PHE A 110 6.50 14.64 -3.85
CA PHE A 110 5.87 13.31 -3.72
C PHE A 110 4.91 12.96 -4.87
N LYS A 111 4.11 13.94 -5.32
CA LYS A 111 3.17 13.77 -6.42
C LYS A 111 3.87 13.46 -7.77
N ASP A 112 5.09 13.97 -7.96
CA ASP A 112 5.84 13.87 -9.21
C ASP A 112 6.74 12.62 -9.26
N ILE A 113 6.79 11.83 -8.18
CA ILE A 113 7.51 10.56 -8.14
C ILE A 113 6.70 9.52 -8.92
N ASP A 114 7.34 8.83 -9.86
CA ASP A 114 6.73 7.71 -10.58
C ASP A 114 6.21 6.66 -9.59
N SER A 115 4.93 6.34 -9.70
CA SER A 115 4.23 5.48 -8.74
C SER A 115 4.72 4.04 -8.79
N LYS A 116 5.03 3.52 -9.98
CA LYS A 116 5.57 2.18 -10.16
C LYS A 116 6.97 2.05 -9.57
N LEU A 117 7.82 3.06 -9.79
CA LEU A 117 9.16 3.13 -9.21
C LEU A 117 9.07 3.16 -7.68
N LEU A 118 8.27 4.08 -7.12
CA LEU A 118 8.14 4.25 -5.66
C LEU A 118 7.63 2.99 -4.97
N LEU A 119 6.71 2.26 -5.60
CA LEU A 119 6.11 1.03 -5.08
C LEU A 119 6.98 -0.22 -5.28
N SER A 120 8.08 -0.11 -6.00
CA SER A 120 8.96 -1.22 -6.30
C SER A 120 9.63 -1.79 -5.04
N LYS A 121 10.23 -2.98 -5.18
CA LYS A 121 10.96 -3.66 -4.12
C LYS A 121 12.07 -2.80 -3.52
N ASP A 122 12.76 -2.02 -4.34
CA ASP A 122 13.93 -1.24 -3.93
C ASP A 122 13.59 -0.05 -3.03
N TYR A 123 12.35 0.41 -3.03
CA TYR A 123 11.90 1.54 -2.23
C TYR A 123 10.85 1.16 -1.18
N SER A 124 9.84 0.41 -1.58
CA SER A 124 8.67 0.13 -0.74
C SER A 124 8.66 -1.23 -0.05
N SER A 125 9.63 -2.13 -0.29
CA SER A 125 9.76 -3.31 0.56
C SER A 125 10.40 -2.96 1.90
N ALA A 126 10.28 -3.85 2.89
CA ALA A 126 10.94 -3.67 4.19
C ALA A 126 12.47 -3.47 4.04
N SER A 127 13.12 -4.28 3.20
CA SER A 127 14.56 -4.17 2.95
C SER A 127 14.93 -2.94 2.12
N GLY A 128 14.14 -2.62 1.09
CA GLY A 128 14.34 -1.43 0.26
C GLY A 128 14.23 -0.15 1.10
N TYR A 129 13.15 -0.04 1.85
CA TYR A 129 12.97 1.10 2.76
C TYR A 129 14.12 1.23 3.78
N GLN A 130 14.63 0.13 4.36
CA GLN A 130 15.76 0.20 5.29
C GLN A 130 17.03 0.78 4.64
N THR A 131 17.26 0.50 3.37
CA THR A 131 18.38 1.09 2.61
C THR A 131 18.21 2.60 2.46
N ILE A 132 17.00 3.04 2.10
CA ILE A 132 16.66 4.46 2.00
C ILE A 132 16.78 5.15 3.36
N LYS A 133 16.27 4.54 4.41
CA LYS A 133 16.33 5.07 5.78
C LYS A 133 17.78 5.29 6.23
N ARG A 134 18.65 4.30 5.99
CA ARG A 134 20.08 4.42 6.31
C ARG A 134 20.71 5.59 5.55
N TRP A 135 20.44 5.69 4.25
CA TRP A 135 20.95 6.81 3.46
C TRP A 135 20.51 8.16 4.02
N LEU A 136 19.24 8.29 4.43
CA LEU A 136 18.72 9.54 5.03
C LEU A 136 19.42 9.87 6.36
N VAL A 137 19.70 8.87 7.19
CA VAL A 137 20.45 9.04 8.45
C VAL A 137 21.88 9.46 8.16
N ASP A 138 22.58 8.75 7.28
CA ASP A 138 23.99 9.01 6.93
C ASP A 138 24.21 10.41 6.32
N ASN A 139 23.18 10.96 5.66
CA ASN A 139 23.21 12.30 5.09
C ASN A 139 22.53 13.38 5.99
N GLY A 140 22.15 13.04 7.22
CA GLY A 140 21.65 14.00 8.21
C GLY A 140 20.21 14.48 7.99
N PHE A 141 19.43 13.84 7.11
CA PHE A 141 18.04 14.21 6.85
C PHE A 141 17.08 13.71 7.93
N VAL A 142 17.44 12.63 8.62
CA VAL A 142 16.62 12.01 9.67
C VAL A 142 17.54 11.59 10.82
N LYS A 143 17.08 11.78 12.05
CA LYS A 143 17.80 11.27 13.23
C LYS A 143 17.68 9.76 13.32
N GLU A 144 18.74 9.11 13.76
CA GLU A 144 18.71 7.69 14.06
C GLU A 144 17.63 7.41 15.11
N PRO A 145 16.70 6.47 14.86
CA PRO A 145 15.69 6.14 15.86
C PRO A 145 16.38 5.53 17.08
N PRO A 146 15.89 5.80 18.29
CA PRO A 146 16.42 5.14 19.48
C PRO A 146 16.30 3.63 19.29
N LYS A 147 17.34 2.88 19.66
CA LYS A 147 17.38 1.41 19.59
C LYS A 147 16.33 0.83 20.54
N SER A 148 15.10 0.70 20.09
CA SER A 148 14.03 0.03 20.83
C SER A 148 13.48 -1.13 20.00
N GLY A 149 13.23 -2.23 20.71
CA GLY A 149 12.89 -3.53 20.15
C GLY A 149 11.69 -3.51 19.18
N GLY A 150 11.75 -4.45 18.24
CA GLY A 150 10.78 -4.60 17.16
C GLY A 150 9.36 -4.77 17.66
N GLY A 151 8.50 -3.92 17.16
CA GLY A 151 7.05 -4.03 17.21
C GLY A 151 6.48 -3.24 16.06
N CYS A 152 5.48 -3.77 15.36
CA CYS A 152 4.66 -3.00 14.45
C CYS A 152 4.03 -1.84 15.22
N GLY A 153 4.67 -0.70 15.22
CA GLY A 153 4.20 0.49 15.90
C GLY A 153 2.98 1.06 15.20
N VAL A 154 1.80 0.70 15.69
CA VAL A 154 0.59 1.49 15.43
C VAL A 154 0.77 2.81 16.17
N LEU A 155 1.15 3.85 15.44
CA LEU A 155 1.19 5.21 15.97
C LEU A 155 -0.23 5.63 16.33
N THR A 156 -0.43 5.97 17.61
CA THR A 156 -1.63 6.67 18.08
C THR A 156 -1.73 7.99 17.30
N ILE A 157 -2.62 8.03 16.32
CA ILE A 157 -2.91 9.24 15.55
C ILE A 157 -3.55 10.24 16.51
N ARG A 158 -2.81 11.30 16.88
CA ARG A 158 -3.46 12.54 17.33
C ARG A 158 -4.28 13.04 16.15
N ALA A 159 -5.59 13.16 16.39
CA ALA A 159 -6.60 13.50 15.41
C ALA A 159 -6.15 14.64 14.48
N PHE A 160 -5.85 14.30 13.23
CA PHE A 160 -5.93 15.24 12.13
C PHE A 160 -7.39 15.34 11.74
N ILE A 161 -7.91 16.57 11.73
CA ILE A 161 -9.26 16.89 11.34
C ILE A 161 -9.48 16.40 9.91
N ILE A 162 -10.24 15.32 9.77
CA ILE A 162 -10.68 14.82 8.46
C ILE A 162 -11.77 15.79 7.96
N PRO A 163 -11.65 16.37 6.78
CA PRO A 163 -12.76 17.13 6.19
C PRO A 163 -13.98 16.21 6.06
N ARG A 164 -15.14 16.68 6.54
CA ARG A 164 -16.40 15.95 6.45
C ARG A 164 -16.73 15.66 4.98
N PHE A 165 -16.82 14.40 4.63
CA PHE A 165 -17.44 13.97 3.38
C PHE A 165 -18.94 14.27 3.44
N GLN A 166 -19.43 15.16 2.58
CA GLN A 166 -20.86 15.29 2.33
C GLN A 166 -21.26 14.26 1.29
N VAL A 167 -22.08 13.30 1.69
CA VAL A 167 -22.75 12.37 0.77
C VAL A 167 -23.90 13.12 0.11
N VAL A 168 -23.82 13.33 -1.19
CA VAL A 168 -24.94 13.86 -1.99
C VAL A 168 -25.76 12.66 -2.48
N PRO A 169 -27.07 12.59 -2.18
CA PRO A 169 -27.90 11.50 -2.69
C PRO A 169 -28.19 11.67 -4.18
N GLY A 170 -27.92 10.64 -4.97
CA GLY A 170 -28.40 10.48 -6.36
C GLY A 170 -27.50 11.10 -7.43
N GLY A 171 -26.54 10.32 -7.92
CA GLY A 171 -25.74 10.64 -9.10
C GLY A 171 -24.57 9.66 -9.23
N THR A 172 -24.29 9.24 -10.45
CA THR A 172 -23.14 8.39 -10.81
C THR A 172 -21.87 8.98 -10.18
N GLN A 173 -21.30 8.31 -9.18
CA GLN A 173 -20.17 8.82 -8.42
C GLN A 173 -18.88 8.70 -9.25
N VAL A 174 -18.43 9.81 -9.78
CA VAL A 174 -17.05 9.98 -10.22
C VAL A 174 -16.23 10.36 -8.99
N ILE A 175 -15.37 9.48 -8.51
CA ILE A 175 -14.41 9.80 -7.44
C ILE A 175 -13.41 10.80 -8.02
N ARG A 176 -13.58 12.08 -7.70
CA ARG A 176 -12.52 13.08 -7.91
C ARG A 176 -11.63 13.09 -6.68
N VAL A 177 -10.40 12.64 -6.85
CA VAL A 177 -9.32 12.89 -5.88
C VAL A 177 -8.88 14.33 -6.06
N ILE A 178 -9.06 15.15 -5.01
CA ILE A 178 -8.53 16.52 -4.93
C ILE A 178 -7.12 16.47 -4.36
#